data_a04b8dc6da60dc5a8f54edc8ab1ba254
#
_entry.id   a04b8dc6da60dc5a8f54edc8ab1ba254
#
_cell.length_a   1.000
_cell.length_b   1.000
_cell.length_c   1.000
_cell.angle_alpha   90.00
_cell.angle_beta   90.00
_cell.angle_gamma   90.00
#
_symmetry.space_group_name_H-M   'P 1'
#
loop_
_entity.id
_entity.type
_entity.pdbx_description
1 polymer ?
#
loop_
_entity_poly.entity_id
_entity_poly.type
_entity_poly.pdbx_seq_one_letter_code
_entity_poly.pdbx_strand_id
1 'polypeptide(L)'
;MFEVGKGNKVRFWHDKWCGDLSLKDEFPILFECSRDREAFIDSLYTCSSGGETRDWHLHFVRNFNDWEVDMVAAFFNHIHSKSPVHELDDVHKWRLKQNGTFDIRSFYHAIRGSVSIRFPWKAIWGVKVPRRVAFFVWTVAWGNILTCDNLHRRGFVMVGWCCLCRCNGETVAHLLLHCPVARELWSYVFRLFGVDWVISGSVLDHVAGWRNWFDKHCSEVWNLVLPCVMWSLWRERNQGTFDDVELSVDKLIESCMCSLFEWSRAWGFTTSLTVGGFLESLSHSTMM
;
A
#
# COMPACT_ATOMS: atom_id res chain seq x y z
N MET A 1 18.97 11.99 -11.26
CA MET A 1 20.17 12.10 -12.09
C MET A 1 20.34 13.56 -12.47
N PHE A 2 21.57 14.05 -12.43
CA PHE A 2 21.86 15.42 -12.87
C PHE A 2 22.16 15.46 -14.38
N GLU A 3 21.70 16.49 -15.05
CA GLU A 3 22.21 16.91 -16.34
C GLU A 3 23.16 18.09 -16.06
N VAL A 4 24.42 17.88 -16.35
CA VAL A 4 25.48 18.81 -15.97
C VAL A 4 25.55 19.93 -16.98
N GLY A 5 25.35 21.15 -16.49
CA GLY A 5 25.60 22.40 -17.21
C GLY A 5 26.95 22.99 -16.82
N LYS A 6 26.95 24.00 -15.97
CA LYS A 6 28.14 24.65 -15.44
C LYS A 6 28.94 23.76 -14.50
N GLY A 7 28.33 22.76 -13.88
CA GLY A 7 28.97 21.81 -12.95
C GLY A 7 29.20 22.35 -11.53
N ASN A 8 28.65 23.53 -11.19
CA ASN A 8 28.88 24.16 -9.90
C ASN A 8 27.97 23.68 -8.76
N LYS A 9 26.95 22.84 -9.08
CA LYS A 9 26.02 22.23 -8.10
C LYS A 9 26.17 20.71 -8.02
N VAL A 10 27.00 20.11 -8.86
CA VAL A 10 27.12 18.65 -8.99
C VAL A 10 28.47 18.22 -8.47
N ARG A 11 28.47 17.37 -7.43
CA ARG A 11 29.71 16.77 -6.89
C ARG A 11 30.16 15.66 -7.80
N PHE A 12 31.43 15.73 -8.22
CA PHE A 12 32.01 14.83 -9.21
C PHE A 12 31.87 13.35 -8.84
N TRP A 13 32.27 12.99 -7.62
CA TRP A 13 32.29 11.61 -7.17
C TRP A 13 30.96 11.10 -6.58
N HIS A 14 30.19 11.98 -5.95
CA HIS A 14 29.04 11.59 -5.13
C HIS A 14 27.70 11.62 -5.86
N ASP A 15 27.55 12.53 -6.81
CA ASP A 15 26.29 12.71 -7.52
C ASP A 15 26.18 11.81 -8.74
N LYS A 16 24.95 11.43 -9.09
CA LYS A 16 24.67 10.63 -10.29
C LYS A 16 24.48 11.54 -11.49
N TRP A 17 25.55 11.75 -12.23
CA TRP A 17 25.55 12.60 -13.42
C TRP A 17 26.04 11.89 -14.69
N CYS A 18 26.91 10.90 -14.57
CA CYS A 18 27.55 10.22 -15.70
C CYS A 18 27.01 8.82 -15.94
N GLY A 19 26.17 8.27 -15.08
CA GLY A 19 25.63 6.91 -15.20
C GLY A 19 24.50 6.62 -14.22
N ASP A 20 24.23 5.35 -14.02
CA ASP A 20 23.19 4.89 -13.08
C ASP A 20 23.67 4.87 -11.63
N LEU A 21 24.98 4.79 -11.43
CA LEU A 21 25.64 4.85 -10.13
C LEU A 21 26.41 6.17 -9.99
N SER A 22 26.82 6.50 -8.75
CA SER A 22 27.79 7.56 -8.53
C SER A 22 29.19 7.06 -8.94
N LEU A 23 30.07 7.95 -9.39
CA LEU A 23 31.44 7.54 -9.75
C LEU A 23 32.19 6.91 -8.57
N LYS A 24 31.88 7.30 -7.35
CA LYS A 24 32.38 6.68 -6.12
C LYS A 24 31.98 5.21 -6.01
N ASP A 25 30.73 4.87 -6.35
CA ASP A 25 30.23 3.50 -6.25
C ASP A 25 30.68 2.64 -7.43
N GLU A 26 30.88 3.24 -8.61
CA GLU A 26 31.31 2.53 -9.82
C GLU A 26 32.82 2.32 -9.88
N PHE A 27 33.61 3.30 -9.37
CA PHE A 27 35.07 3.27 -9.35
C PHE A 27 35.63 3.53 -7.94
N PRO A 28 35.38 2.67 -6.95
CA PRO A 28 35.72 2.92 -5.54
C PRO A 28 37.21 3.05 -5.31
N ILE A 29 38.05 2.30 -6.04
CA ILE A 29 39.52 2.36 -5.92
C ILE A 29 40.04 3.73 -6.38
N LEU A 30 39.52 4.28 -7.46
CA LEU A 30 39.92 5.60 -7.95
C LEU A 30 39.41 6.72 -7.03
N PHE A 31 38.24 6.58 -6.46
CA PHE A 31 37.74 7.50 -5.43
C PHE A 31 38.65 7.54 -4.21
N GLU A 32 39.10 6.37 -3.70
CA GLU A 32 40.04 6.29 -2.57
C GLU A 32 41.40 6.91 -2.89
N CYS A 33 41.86 6.82 -4.12
CA CYS A 33 43.11 7.42 -4.58
C CYS A 33 42.98 8.91 -4.97
N SER A 34 41.76 9.45 -5.08
CA SER A 34 41.55 10.85 -5.46
C SER A 34 41.86 11.81 -4.33
N ARG A 35 42.52 12.94 -4.65
CA ARG A 35 42.71 14.09 -3.74
C ARG A 35 41.44 14.93 -3.64
N ASP A 36 40.70 14.99 -4.70
CA ASP A 36 39.57 15.93 -4.91
C ASP A 36 38.22 15.22 -4.68
N ARG A 37 38.07 14.50 -3.54
CA ARG A 37 36.93 13.64 -3.25
C ARG A 37 35.63 14.39 -3.14
N GLU A 38 35.65 15.64 -2.66
CA GLU A 38 34.46 16.48 -2.44
C GLU A 38 34.30 17.57 -3.51
N ALA A 39 35.12 17.54 -4.57
CA ALA A 39 35.14 18.55 -5.60
C ALA A 39 33.85 18.58 -6.43
N PHE A 40 33.48 19.74 -6.86
CA PHE A 40 32.44 19.96 -7.86
C PHE A 40 33.01 19.82 -9.27
N ILE A 41 32.14 19.53 -10.25
CA ILE A 41 32.55 19.27 -11.63
C ILE A 41 33.25 20.51 -12.23
N ASP A 42 32.76 21.72 -11.95
CA ASP A 42 33.33 22.99 -12.44
C ASP A 42 34.80 23.20 -12.05
N SER A 43 35.20 22.70 -10.89
CA SER A 43 36.60 22.79 -10.40
C SER A 43 37.58 21.79 -11.02
N LEU A 44 37.04 20.71 -11.61
CA LEU A 44 37.79 19.61 -12.20
C LEU A 44 37.79 19.61 -13.73
N TYR A 45 37.02 20.50 -14.35
CA TYR A 45 36.79 20.54 -15.78
C TYR A 45 37.05 21.93 -16.33
N THR A 46 37.99 22.04 -17.28
CA THR A 46 38.26 23.32 -17.95
C THR A 46 37.94 23.27 -19.43
N CYS A 47 37.35 24.34 -19.91
CA CYS A 47 37.14 24.58 -21.32
C CYS A 47 38.03 25.75 -21.76
N SER A 48 38.93 25.49 -22.70
CA SER A 48 39.77 26.54 -23.25
C SER A 48 38.97 27.55 -24.03
N SER A 49 39.33 28.82 -23.95
CA SER A 49 38.64 30.00 -24.53
C SER A 49 38.44 29.95 -26.06
N GLY A 50 38.86 28.91 -26.74
CA GLY A 50 38.69 28.69 -28.17
C GLY A 50 37.79 27.49 -28.53
N GLY A 51 37.21 26.78 -27.56
CA GLY A 51 36.22 25.71 -27.80
C GLY A 51 36.77 24.34 -28.22
N GLU A 52 38.07 24.16 -28.42
CA GLU A 52 38.65 22.94 -29.03
C GLU A 52 39.21 21.94 -28.04
N THR A 53 39.58 22.33 -26.83
CA THR A 53 40.11 21.36 -25.83
C THR A 53 39.28 21.39 -24.55
N ARG A 54 38.81 20.24 -24.19
CA ARG A 54 38.01 19.96 -22.98
C ARG A 54 38.75 18.93 -22.16
N ASP A 55 39.35 19.36 -21.06
CA ASP A 55 40.22 18.52 -20.26
C ASP A 55 39.75 18.38 -18.81
N TRP A 56 39.85 17.14 -18.29
CA TRP A 56 39.63 16.81 -16.91
C TRP A 56 40.92 16.90 -16.08
N HIS A 57 40.92 17.71 -15.05
CA HIS A 57 42.04 17.89 -14.12
C HIS A 57 41.79 17.13 -12.82
N LEU A 58 42.07 15.84 -12.85
CA LEU A 58 41.95 14.95 -11.69
C LEU A 58 43.28 14.68 -11.07
N HIS A 59 43.41 14.87 -9.74
CA HIS A 59 44.62 14.64 -9.01
C HIS A 59 44.49 13.39 -8.15
N PHE A 60 45.45 12.46 -8.33
CA PHE A 60 45.52 11.23 -7.55
C PHE A 60 46.69 11.28 -6.59
N VAL A 61 46.57 10.60 -5.44
CA VAL A 61 47.58 10.59 -4.36
C VAL A 61 48.83 9.81 -4.78
N ARG A 62 48.67 8.80 -5.66
CA ARG A 62 49.73 7.92 -6.13
C ARG A 62 49.59 7.65 -7.64
N ASN A 63 50.65 7.12 -8.24
CA ASN A 63 50.60 6.55 -9.58
C ASN A 63 49.81 5.23 -9.55
N PHE A 64 49.28 4.86 -10.70
CA PHE A 64 48.55 3.61 -10.88
C PHE A 64 49.52 2.46 -11.22
N ASN A 65 49.15 1.26 -10.74
CA ASN A 65 49.90 0.05 -11.08
C ASN A 65 49.41 -0.46 -12.46
N ASP A 66 50.24 -1.33 -13.09
CA ASP A 66 49.94 -1.88 -14.41
C ASP A 66 48.56 -2.59 -14.49
N TRP A 67 48.17 -3.26 -13.40
CA TRP A 67 46.87 -3.95 -13.33
C TRP A 67 45.69 -3.01 -13.11
N GLU A 68 45.90 -1.73 -12.81
CA GLU A 68 44.86 -0.72 -12.68
C GLU A 68 44.58 0.05 -13.99
N VAL A 69 45.46 -0.09 -15.00
CA VAL A 69 45.43 0.70 -16.24
C VAL A 69 44.13 0.53 -17.00
N ASP A 70 43.62 -0.69 -17.10
CA ASP A 70 42.37 -0.96 -17.79
C ASP A 70 41.14 -0.28 -17.11
N MET A 71 41.14 -0.28 -15.77
CA MET A 71 40.12 0.39 -14.97
C MET A 71 40.21 1.92 -15.12
N VAL A 72 41.41 2.48 -15.13
CA VAL A 72 41.65 3.91 -15.36
C VAL A 72 41.19 4.31 -16.77
N ALA A 73 41.50 3.51 -17.78
CA ALA A 73 41.08 3.75 -19.15
C ALA A 73 39.52 3.70 -19.27
N ALA A 74 38.86 2.71 -18.63
CA ALA A 74 37.42 2.62 -18.57
C ALA A 74 36.80 3.85 -17.89
N PHE A 75 37.38 4.31 -16.78
CA PHE A 75 36.90 5.50 -16.07
C PHE A 75 37.01 6.75 -16.95
N PHE A 76 38.14 7.01 -17.59
CA PHE A 76 38.27 8.18 -18.47
C PHE A 76 37.31 8.10 -19.67
N ASN A 77 37.14 6.95 -20.29
CA ASN A 77 36.17 6.76 -21.35
C ASN A 77 34.73 7.04 -20.88
N HIS A 78 34.41 6.62 -19.65
CA HIS A 78 33.11 6.85 -19.05
C HIS A 78 32.81 8.35 -18.85
N ILE A 79 33.73 9.12 -18.24
CA ILE A 79 33.52 10.56 -18.00
C ILE A 79 33.58 11.40 -19.29
N HIS A 80 34.41 11.00 -20.27
CA HIS A 80 34.48 11.69 -21.56
C HIS A 80 33.20 11.52 -22.38
N SER A 81 32.45 10.44 -22.18
CA SER A 81 31.17 10.22 -22.87
C SER A 81 30.08 11.23 -22.49
N LYS A 82 30.26 11.98 -21.37
CA LYS A 82 29.26 12.87 -20.75
C LYS A 82 29.87 14.24 -20.44
N SER A 83 30.41 14.90 -21.45
CA SER A 83 31.01 16.24 -21.26
C SER A 83 29.96 17.27 -20.83
N PRO A 84 30.24 18.11 -19.81
CA PRO A 84 29.37 19.20 -19.39
C PRO A 84 29.14 20.23 -20.49
N VAL A 85 27.94 20.85 -20.53
CA VAL A 85 27.59 21.91 -21.46
C VAL A 85 27.64 23.24 -20.71
N HIS A 86 28.76 23.93 -20.77
CA HIS A 86 29.09 25.13 -19.94
C HIS A 86 28.11 26.32 -20.00
N GLU A 87 27.24 26.38 -20.99
CA GLU A 87 26.34 27.53 -21.17
C GLU A 87 25.04 27.39 -20.35
N LEU A 88 24.70 26.18 -19.89
CA LEU A 88 23.47 25.90 -19.20
C LEU A 88 23.69 25.73 -17.70
N ASP A 89 22.67 25.97 -16.90
CA ASP A 89 22.70 25.66 -15.48
C ASP A 89 22.50 24.15 -15.24
N ASP A 90 23.06 23.63 -14.15
CA ASP A 90 22.85 22.24 -13.73
C ASP A 90 21.40 21.94 -13.42
N VAL A 91 20.82 20.89 -14.02
CA VAL A 91 19.41 20.53 -13.87
C VAL A 91 19.28 19.15 -13.31
N HIS A 92 18.45 19.00 -12.28
CA HIS A 92 18.10 17.69 -11.73
C HIS A 92 16.95 17.06 -12.52
N LYS A 93 17.22 16.03 -13.34
CA LYS A 93 16.21 15.31 -14.12
C LYS A 93 15.59 14.17 -13.36
N TRP A 94 14.27 14.12 -13.41
CA TRP A 94 13.48 13.03 -12.87
C TRP A 94 13.37 11.87 -13.88
N ARG A 95 13.96 10.71 -13.56
CA ARG A 95 14.08 9.57 -14.51
C ARG A 95 12.77 8.83 -14.79
N LEU A 96 11.79 8.95 -13.91
CA LEU A 96 10.52 8.22 -14.03
C LEU A 96 9.52 8.88 -14.99
N LYS A 97 9.88 10.01 -15.58
CA LYS A 97 9.11 10.68 -16.64
C LYS A 97 9.98 11.05 -17.83
N GLN A 98 9.45 10.90 -19.03
CA GLN A 98 10.17 11.23 -20.28
C GLN A 98 10.54 12.72 -20.37
N ASN A 99 9.72 13.61 -19.79
CA ASN A 99 9.99 15.05 -19.76
C ASN A 99 11.00 15.49 -18.69
N GLY A 100 11.51 14.54 -17.88
CA GLY A 100 12.50 14.84 -16.83
C GLY A 100 12.02 15.66 -15.65
N THR A 101 10.74 16.09 -15.60
CA THR A 101 10.21 16.91 -14.50
C THR A 101 9.73 16.03 -13.33
N PHE A 102 10.02 16.49 -12.10
CA PHE A 102 9.54 15.84 -10.90
C PHE A 102 8.01 15.88 -10.81
N ASP A 103 7.42 14.76 -10.43
CA ASP A 103 5.99 14.62 -10.20
C ASP A 103 5.74 13.72 -8.99
N ILE A 104 4.98 14.23 -8.04
CA ILE A 104 4.65 13.53 -6.80
C ILE A 104 4.00 12.17 -7.07
N ARG A 105 3.17 12.07 -8.10
CA ARG A 105 2.48 10.83 -8.47
C ARG A 105 3.45 9.75 -8.91
N SER A 106 4.41 10.08 -9.77
CA SER A 106 5.44 9.14 -10.25
C SER A 106 6.39 8.72 -9.12
N PHE A 107 6.73 9.65 -8.22
CA PHE A 107 7.50 9.35 -7.01
C PHE A 107 6.77 8.38 -6.08
N TYR A 108 5.48 8.64 -5.81
CA TYR A 108 4.66 7.75 -5.00
C TYR A 108 4.54 6.34 -5.60
N HIS A 109 4.36 6.23 -6.93
CA HIS A 109 4.34 4.94 -7.61
C HIS A 109 5.68 4.19 -7.53
N ALA A 110 6.81 4.91 -7.60
CA ALA A 110 8.14 4.30 -7.47
C ALA A 110 8.40 3.76 -6.06
N ILE A 111 8.03 4.52 -5.02
CA ILE A 111 8.18 4.09 -3.62
C ILE A 111 7.26 2.90 -3.32
N ARG A 112 6.02 2.95 -3.83
CA ARG A 112 5.04 1.89 -3.59
C ARG A 112 5.46 0.55 -4.21
N GLY A 113 6.35 0.55 -5.20
CA GLY A 113 6.69 -0.63 -5.99
C GLY A 113 5.49 -1.12 -6.82
N SER A 114 5.72 -2.09 -7.68
CA SER A 114 4.67 -2.79 -8.42
C SER A 114 4.03 -3.88 -7.56
N VAL A 115 3.47 -3.51 -6.40
CA VAL A 115 2.63 -4.44 -5.65
C VAL A 115 1.33 -4.61 -6.43
N SER A 116 1.24 -5.69 -7.18
CA SER A 116 0.06 -6.11 -7.95
C SER A 116 -1.12 -6.57 -7.07
N ILE A 117 -1.27 -6.00 -5.88
CA ILE A 117 -2.48 -6.22 -5.09
C ILE A 117 -3.58 -5.40 -5.76
N ARG A 118 -4.45 -6.08 -6.49
CA ARG A 118 -5.70 -5.47 -6.97
C ARG A 118 -6.59 -5.20 -5.76
N PHE A 119 -6.37 -4.05 -5.13
CA PHE A 119 -7.16 -3.64 -4.00
C PHE A 119 -8.65 -3.52 -4.41
N PRO A 120 -9.59 -4.09 -3.63
CA PRO A 120 -10.99 -4.22 -4.02
C PRO A 120 -11.79 -2.90 -3.86
N TRP A 121 -11.35 -1.81 -4.51
CA TRP A 121 -11.99 -0.48 -4.41
C TRP A 121 -13.49 -0.51 -4.68
N LYS A 122 -13.91 -1.25 -5.71
CA LYS A 122 -15.33 -1.33 -6.09
C LYS A 122 -16.17 -2.11 -5.08
N ALA A 123 -15.59 -3.14 -4.44
CA ALA A 123 -16.29 -3.91 -3.41
C ALA A 123 -16.49 -3.10 -2.12
N ILE A 124 -15.66 -2.10 -1.88
CA ILE A 124 -15.74 -1.26 -0.69
C ILE A 124 -16.58 0.00 -0.94
N TRP A 125 -16.22 0.77 -1.99
CA TRP A 125 -16.82 2.08 -2.24
C TRP A 125 -18.01 2.06 -3.19
N GLY A 126 -18.22 0.96 -3.91
CA GLY A 126 -19.37 0.75 -4.78
C GLY A 126 -20.62 0.22 -4.06
N VAL A 127 -20.51 -0.12 -2.77
CA VAL A 127 -21.61 -0.66 -1.97
C VAL A 127 -22.36 0.47 -1.26
N LYS A 128 -23.69 0.39 -1.26
CA LYS A 128 -24.57 1.39 -0.66
C LYS A 128 -24.69 1.16 0.86
N VAL A 129 -23.65 1.52 1.61
CA VAL A 129 -23.61 1.48 3.08
C VAL A 129 -23.33 2.87 3.65
N PRO A 130 -23.59 3.12 4.94
CA PRO A 130 -23.17 4.36 5.58
C PRO A 130 -21.68 4.63 5.37
N ARG A 131 -21.28 5.86 5.06
CA ARG A 131 -19.89 6.23 4.74
C ARG A 131 -18.89 5.79 5.80
N ARG A 132 -19.27 5.86 7.08
CA ARG A 132 -18.44 5.39 8.21
C ARG A 132 -18.13 3.88 8.12
N VAL A 133 -19.10 3.09 7.63
CA VAL A 133 -18.94 1.64 7.45
C VAL A 133 -18.04 1.33 6.25
N ALA A 134 -18.23 2.02 5.13
CA ALA A 134 -17.34 1.89 3.97
C ALA A 134 -15.89 2.24 4.33
N PHE A 135 -15.68 3.33 5.10
CA PHE A 135 -14.35 3.71 5.60
C PHE A 135 -13.76 2.64 6.55
N PHE A 136 -14.59 2.08 7.43
CA PHE A 136 -14.17 0.99 8.30
C PHE A 136 -13.73 -0.23 7.48
N VAL A 137 -14.53 -0.70 6.51
CA VAL A 137 -14.16 -1.84 5.65
C VAL A 137 -12.88 -1.55 4.86
N TRP A 138 -12.68 -0.31 4.41
CA TRP A 138 -11.43 0.11 3.80
C TRP A 138 -10.24 -0.03 4.76
N THR A 139 -10.38 0.40 6.02
CA THR A 139 -9.32 0.28 7.04
C THR A 139 -9.06 -1.19 7.39
N VAL A 140 -10.12 -2.01 7.45
CA VAL A 140 -10.07 -3.47 7.63
C VAL A 140 -9.30 -4.15 6.51
N ALA A 141 -9.58 -3.79 5.25
CA ALA A 141 -8.89 -4.36 4.09
C ALA A 141 -7.38 -4.06 4.08
N TRP A 142 -6.96 -2.96 4.72
CA TRP A 142 -5.55 -2.66 4.97
C TRP A 142 -4.99 -3.30 6.24
N GLY A 143 -5.80 -4.02 7.01
CA GLY A 143 -5.40 -4.62 8.28
C GLY A 143 -5.09 -3.60 9.39
N ASN A 144 -5.61 -2.37 9.31
CA ASN A 144 -5.20 -1.24 10.14
C ASN A 144 -6.21 -0.83 11.22
N ILE A 145 -7.26 -1.62 11.48
CA ILE A 145 -8.15 -1.38 12.62
C ILE A 145 -7.43 -1.66 13.95
N LEU A 146 -7.90 -1.04 15.02
CA LEU A 146 -7.24 -1.06 16.34
C LEU A 146 -7.54 -2.35 17.12
N THR A 147 -7.14 -3.49 16.54
CA THR A 147 -7.10 -4.78 17.24
C THR A 147 -5.89 -4.87 18.15
N CYS A 148 -5.89 -5.80 19.10
CA CYS A 148 -4.82 -5.94 20.11
C CYS A 148 -3.44 -6.10 19.46
N ASP A 149 -3.31 -6.88 18.37
CA ASP A 149 -2.06 -7.05 17.64
C ASP A 149 -1.57 -5.74 17.01
N ASN A 150 -2.47 -4.93 16.45
CA ASN A 150 -2.12 -3.62 15.88
C ASN A 150 -1.79 -2.58 16.96
N LEU A 151 -2.42 -2.65 18.13
CA LEU A 151 -2.09 -1.81 19.27
C LEU A 151 -0.73 -2.18 19.87
N HIS A 152 -0.41 -3.48 20.00
CA HIS A 152 0.92 -3.94 20.39
C HIS A 152 2.02 -3.43 19.44
N ARG A 153 1.80 -3.46 18.12
CA ARG A 153 2.75 -2.89 17.14
C ARG A 153 2.97 -1.40 17.32
N ARG A 154 2.01 -0.69 17.91
CA ARG A 154 2.11 0.74 18.25
C ARG A 154 2.69 1.01 19.64
N GLY A 155 3.13 -0.04 20.34
CA GLY A 155 3.76 0.06 21.65
C GLY A 155 2.79 0.06 22.84
N PHE A 156 1.49 -0.19 22.65
CA PHE A 156 0.55 -0.33 23.74
C PHE A 156 0.72 -1.70 24.41
N VAL A 157 0.83 -1.71 25.76
CA VAL A 157 0.87 -2.94 26.56
C VAL A 157 -0.55 -3.25 27.03
N MET A 158 -1.11 -4.34 26.54
CA MET A 158 -2.47 -4.78 26.88
C MET A 158 -2.60 -6.29 26.71
N VAL A 159 -3.69 -6.85 27.26
CA VAL A 159 -4.01 -8.27 27.08
C VAL A 159 -4.37 -8.52 25.61
N GLY A 160 -3.67 -9.46 24.97
CA GLY A 160 -3.80 -9.75 23.53
C GLY A 160 -4.93 -10.70 23.14
N TRP A 161 -5.80 -11.10 24.07
CA TRP A 161 -6.88 -12.03 23.82
C TRP A 161 -8.08 -11.39 23.11
N CYS A 162 -8.70 -12.14 22.20
CA CYS A 162 -9.96 -11.73 21.58
C CYS A 162 -11.07 -11.64 22.64
N CYS A 163 -11.68 -10.46 22.80
CA CYS A 163 -12.73 -10.24 23.78
C CYS A 163 -14.00 -11.04 23.49
N LEU A 164 -14.31 -11.37 22.21
CA LEU A 164 -15.50 -12.10 21.83
C LEU A 164 -15.43 -13.59 22.22
N CYS A 165 -14.30 -14.25 22.05
CA CYS A 165 -14.19 -15.70 22.31
C CYS A 165 -13.27 -16.06 23.48
N ARG A 166 -12.36 -15.16 23.89
CA ARG A 166 -11.35 -15.36 24.95
C ARG A 166 -10.45 -16.59 24.76
N CYS A 167 -10.45 -17.17 23.55
CA CYS A 167 -9.73 -18.42 23.26
C CYS A 167 -8.41 -18.20 22.50
N ASN A 168 -8.31 -17.14 21.71
CA ASN A 168 -7.18 -16.86 20.83
C ASN A 168 -6.78 -15.40 20.88
N GLY A 169 -5.56 -15.09 20.36
CA GLY A 169 -5.10 -13.72 20.19
C GLY A 169 -5.98 -12.93 19.23
N GLU A 170 -6.23 -11.66 19.55
CA GLU A 170 -7.03 -10.78 18.72
C GLU A 170 -6.19 -10.22 17.57
N THR A 171 -6.44 -10.72 16.36
CA THR A 171 -5.98 -10.16 15.09
C THR A 171 -7.17 -9.75 14.24
N VAL A 172 -6.95 -8.91 13.21
CA VAL A 172 -8.04 -8.50 12.30
C VAL A 172 -8.73 -9.71 11.66
N ALA A 173 -7.96 -10.69 11.18
CA ALA A 173 -8.51 -11.89 10.56
C ALA A 173 -9.23 -12.79 11.57
N HIS A 174 -8.66 -12.96 12.77
CA HIS A 174 -9.34 -13.71 13.82
C HIS A 174 -10.68 -13.08 14.18
N LEU A 175 -10.67 -11.80 14.56
CA LEU A 175 -11.85 -11.08 15.04
C LEU A 175 -13.01 -11.12 14.04
N LEU A 176 -12.72 -10.87 12.76
CA LEU A 176 -13.75 -10.67 11.75
C LEU A 176 -14.11 -11.92 10.95
N LEU A 177 -13.26 -12.94 10.92
CA LEU A 177 -13.46 -14.14 10.09
C LEU A 177 -13.39 -15.46 10.87
N HIS A 178 -12.41 -15.59 11.77
CA HIS A 178 -12.04 -16.89 12.32
C HIS A 178 -12.44 -17.10 13.80
N CYS A 179 -12.84 -16.04 14.50
CA CYS A 179 -13.40 -16.15 15.84
C CYS A 179 -14.64 -17.06 15.82
N PRO A 180 -14.82 -17.98 16.81
CA PRO A 180 -16.01 -18.82 16.89
C PRO A 180 -17.32 -18.01 16.78
N VAL A 181 -17.43 -16.88 17.48
CA VAL A 181 -18.58 -15.97 17.41
C VAL A 181 -18.79 -15.41 15.99
N ALA A 182 -17.70 -14.99 15.34
CA ALA A 182 -17.77 -14.52 13.97
C ALA A 182 -18.21 -15.63 13.00
N ARG A 183 -17.69 -16.85 13.18
CA ARG A 183 -18.07 -18.02 12.36
C ARG A 183 -19.55 -18.38 12.50
N GLU A 184 -20.12 -18.28 13.69
CA GLU A 184 -21.56 -18.52 13.87
C GLU A 184 -22.39 -17.48 13.12
N LEU A 185 -22.02 -16.20 13.22
CA LEU A 185 -22.70 -15.13 12.47
C LEU A 185 -22.58 -15.32 10.95
N TRP A 186 -21.38 -15.64 10.44
CA TRP A 186 -21.19 -15.94 9.02
C TRP A 186 -21.98 -17.17 8.58
N SER A 187 -21.95 -18.24 9.37
CA SER A 187 -22.70 -19.48 9.07
C SER A 187 -24.21 -19.25 9.04
N TYR A 188 -24.72 -18.40 9.93
CA TYR A 188 -26.11 -18.00 9.90
C TYR A 188 -26.47 -17.31 8.58
N VAL A 189 -25.68 -16.31 8.19
CA VAL A 189 -25.90 -15.55 6.95
C VAL A 189 -25.81 -16.45 5.72
N PHE A 190 -24.79 -17.33 5.65
CA PHE A 190 -24.65 -18.25 4.51
C PHE A 190 -25.84 -19.18 4.38
N ARG A 191 -26.37 -19.71 5.50
CA ARG A 191 -27.58 -20.52 5.51
C ARG A 191 -28.83 -19.72 5.08
N LEU A 192 -28.95 -18.46 5.53
CA LEU A 192 -30.04 -17.58 5.16
C LEU A 192 -30.11 -17.34 3.64
N PHE A 193 -28.94 -17.19 3.01
CA PHE A 193 -28.83 -17.00 1.56
C PHE A 193 -28.67 -18.31 0.79
N GLY A 194 -28.69 -19.48 1.44
CA GLY A 194 -28.51 -20.79 0.81
C GLY A 194 -27.19 -20.97 0.08
N VAL A 195 -26.10 -20.36 0.58
CA VAL A 195 -24.80 -20.32 -0.07
C VAL A 195 -23.77 -21.11 0.72
N ASP A 196 -23.06 -22.00 0.04
CA ASP A 196 -21.86 -22.63 0.55
C ASP A 196 -20.65 -21.73 0.28
N TRP A 197 -20.17 -21.04 1.29
CA TRP A 197 -19.06 -20.09 1.17
C TRP A 197 -17.85 -20.52 1.98
N VAL A 198 -16.68 -20.44 1.37
CA VAL A 198 -15.41 -20.70 2.06
C VAL A 198 -14.85 -19.39 2.61
N ILE A 199 -14.70 -19.30 3.92
CA ILE A 199 -14.07 -18.14 4.57
C ILE A 199 -12.59 -18.11 4.22
N SER A 200 -12.14 -17.00 3.61
CA SER A 200 -10.76 -16.81 3.18
C SER A 200 -9.81 -16.69 4.39
N GLY A 201 -8.53 -17.06 4.22
CA GLY A 201 -7.50 -16.93 5.25
C GLY A 201 -7.16 -15.48 5.60
N SER A 202 -7.34 -14.54 4.65
CA SER A 202 -7.12 -13.10 4.86
C SER A 202 -8.38 -12.29 4.62
N VAL A 203 -8.48 -11.16 5.34
CA VAL A 203 -9.63 -10.24 5.19
C VAL A 203 -9.62 -9.57 3.82
N LEU A 204 -8.46 -9.23 3.29
CA LEU A 204 -8.33 -8.63 1.96
C LEU A 204 -8.87 -9.55 0.87
N ASP A 205 -8.50 -10.83 0.91
CA ASP A 205 -8.98 -11.84 -0.04
C ASP A 205 -10.48 -12.08 0.11
N HIS A 206 -10.97 -12.07 1.36
CA HIS A 206 -12.39 -12.20 1.64
C HIS A 206 -13.21 -11.05 1.04
N VAL A 207 -12.77 -9.81 1.22
CA VAL A 207 -13.39 -8.61 0.60
C VAL A 207 -13.27 -8.63 -0.92
N ALA A 208 -12.14 -9.06 -1.46
CA ALA A 208 -11.91 -9.13 -2.90
C ALA A 208 -12.77 -10.19 -3.59
N GLY A 209 -12.97 -11.34 -2.91
CA GLY A 209 -13.78 -12.45 -3.41
C GLY A 209 -15.31 -12.26 -3.25
N TRP A 210 -15.73 -11.27 -2.47
CA TRP A 210 -17.16 -11.11 -2.09
C TRP A 210 -18.07 -10.64 -3.22
N ARG A 211 -17.75 -10.75 -4.47
CA ARG A 211 -18.43 -10.02 -5.51
C ARG A 211 -19.47 -10.87 -6.27
N ASN A 212 -20.73 -10.30 -6.39
CA ASN A 212 -21.77 -10.60 -7.40
C ASN A 212 -21.97 -12.08 -7.78
N TRP A 213 -22.54 -12.89 -6.89
CA TRP A 213 -22.93 -14.28 -7.16
C TRP A 213 -24.41 -14.44 -7.46
N PHE A 214 -25.22 -13.41 -7.19
CA PHE A 214 -26.67 -13.45 -7.29
C PHE A 214 -27.21 -12.61 -8.43
N ASP A 215 -28.46 -12.90 -8.83
CA ASP A 215 -29.26 -12.06 -9.71
C ASP A 215 -29.40 -10.64 -9.16
N LYS A 216 -29.75 -9.69 -10.06
CA LYS A 216 -29.72 -8.26 -9.80
C LYS A 216 -30.42 -7.81 -8.51
N HIS A 217 -31.46 -8.52 -8.08
CA HIS A 217 -32.22 -8.20 -6.86
C HIS A 217 -31.56 -8.64 -5.57
N CYS A 218 -31.05 -9.88 -5.53
CA CYS A 218 -30.37 -10.42 -4.36
C CYS A 218 -28.95 -9.93 -4.23
N SER A 219 -28.29 -9.55 -5.34
CA SER A 219 -26.91 -9.08 -5.31
C SER A 219 -26.74 -7.74 -4.57
N GLU A 220 -27.76 -6.87 -4.56
CA GLU A 220 -27.69 -5.60 -3.85
C GLU A 220 -27.71 -5.80 -2.33
N VAL A 221 -28.60 -6.67 -1.81
CA VAL A 221 -28.61 -7.02 -0.37
C VAL A 221 -27.40 -7.84 0.01
N TRP A 222 -26.97 -8.80 -0.83
CA TRP A 222 -25.75 -9.58 -0.61
C TRP A 222 -24.52 -8.72 -0.46
N ASN A 223 -24.39 -7.67 -1.28
CA ASN A 223 -23.27 -6.74 -1.18
C ASN A 223 -23.26 -5.95 0.14
N LEU A 224 -24.40 -5.77 0.80
CA LEU A 224 -24.48 -5.15 2.13
C LEU A 224 -24.05 -6.09 3.26
N VAL A 225 -24.13 -7.41 3.06
CA VAL A 225 -23.87 -8.42 4.09
C VAL A 225 -22.45 -8.29 4.66
N LEU A 226 -21.45 -8.31 3.80
CA LEU A 226 -20.05 -8.25 4.24
C LEU A 226 -19.74 -7.04 5.14
N PRO A 227 -20.03 -5.80 4.74
CA PRO A 227 -19.80 -4.65 5.59
C PRO A 227 -20.69 -4.65 6.85
N CYS A 228 -21.91 -5.21 6.76
CA CYS A 228 -22.81 -5.30 7.90
C CYS A 228 -22.28 -6.25 8.97
N VAL A 229 -21.90 -7.46 8.60
CA VAL A 229 -21.33 -8.47 9.52
C VAL A 229 -20.05 -7.96 10.16
N MET A 230 -19.11 -7.45 9.36
CA MET A 230 -17.83 -6.95 9.89
C MET A 230 -18.03 -5.77 10.83
N TRP A 231 -18.97 -4.86 10.51
CA TRP A 231 -19.30 -3.72 11.36
C TRP A 231 -19.96 -4.14 12.66
N SER A 232 -20.87 -5.14 12.64
CA SER A 232 -21.54 -5.67 13.82
C SER A 232 -20.53 -6.32 14.78
N LEU A 233 -19.61 -7.16 14.26
CA LEU A 233 -18.54 -7.76 15.06
C LEU A 233 -17.60 -6.71 15.67
N TRP A 234 -17.25 -5.67 14.91
CA TRP A 234 -16.41 -4.59 15.39
C TRP A 234 -17.10 -3.76 16.49
N ARG A 235 -18.40 -3.49 16.35
CA ARG A 235 -19.17 -2.79 17.37
C ARG A 235 -19.28 -3.62 18.65
N GLU A 236 -19.59 -4.89 18.55
CA GLU A 236 -19.66 -5.82 19.67
C GLU A 236 -18.32 -5.88 20.41
N ARG A 237 -17.23 -6.04 19.68
CA ARG A 237 -15.87 -5.99 20.24
C ARG A 237 -15.62 -4.71 21.03
N ASN A 238 -16.03 -3.56 20.50
CA ASN A 238 -15.81 -2.29 21.17
C ASN A 238 -16.72 -2.12 22.40
N GLN A 239 -17.97 -2.55 22.34
CA GLN A 239 -18.87 -2.54 23.50
C GLN A 239 -18.35 -3.45 24.62
N GLY A 240 -17.91 -4.65 24.30
CA GLY A 240 -17.29 -5.54 25.31
C GLY A 240 -15.97 -5.02 25.87
N THR A 241 -15.20 -4.24 25.09
CA THR A 241 -13.90 -3.73 25.54
C THR A 241 -14.01 -2.44 26.34
N PHE A 242 -14.94 -1.54 25.99
CA PHE A 242 -15.00 -0.19 26.56
C PHE A 242 -16.20 0.04 27.48
N ASP A 243 -17.31 -0.66 27.23
CA ASP A 243 -18.57 -0.48 27.96
C ASP A 243 -18.88 -1.66 28.89
N ASP A 244 -18.06 -2.73 28.84
CA ASP A 244 -18.25 -4.00 29.58
C ASP A 244 -19.63 -4.64 29.31
N VAL A 245 -20.15 -4.46 28.09
CA VAL A 245 -21.42 -4.99 27.63
C VAL A 245 -21.18 -6.04 26.54
N GLU A 246 -21.57 -7.27 26.82
CA GLU A 246 -21.45 -8.39 25.86
C GLU A 246 -22.85 -8.91 25.49
N LEU A 247 -23.09 -9.10 24.19
CA LEU A 247 -24.30 -9.73 23.70
C LEU A 247 -24.10 -11.25 23.58
N SER A 248 -25.17 -12.01 23.79
CA SER A 248 -25.18 -13.41 23.35
C SER A 248 -25.12 -13.48 21.80
N VAL A 249 -24.65 -14.58 21.26
CA VAL A 249 -24.50 -14.75 19.81
C VAL A 249 -25.85 -14.57 19.10
N ASP A 250 -26.94 -15.08 19.68
CA ASP A 250 -28.30 -14.90 19.13
C ASP A 250 -28.69 -13.42 19.02
N LYS A 251 -28.44 -12.62 20.06
CA LYS A 251 -28.70 -11.18 20.06
C LYS A 251 -27.81 -10.42 19.10
N LEU A 252 -26.57 -10.85 18.93
CA LEU A 252 -25.65 -10.30 17.93
C LEU A 252 -26.17 -10.56 16.51
N ILE A 253 -26.62 -11.79 16.22
CA ILE A 253 -27.26 -12.16 14.96
C ILE A 253 -28.48 -11.30 14.71
N GLU A 254 -29.38 -11.19 15.68
CA GLU A 254 -30.59 -10.35 15.60
C GLU A 254 -30.24 -8.89 15.29
N SER A 255 -29.31 -8.31 16.03
CA SER A 255 -28.84 -6.93 15.82
C SER A 255 -28.23 -6.72 14.44
N CYS A 256 -27.46 -7.70 13.95
CA CYS A 256 -26.88 -7.68 12.61
C CYS A 256 -27.97 -7.73 11.54
N MET A 257 -28.97 -8.60 11.67
CA MET A 257 -30.07 -8.72 10.73
C MET A 257 -30.97 -7.49 10.72
N CYS A 258 -31.23 -6.89 11.88
CA CYS A 258 -31.91 -5.58 11.97
C CYS A 258 -31.15 -4.50 11.20
N SER A 259 -29.82 -4.41 11.37
CA SER A 259 -29.00 -3.45 10.65
C SER A 259 -29.01 -3.68 9.14
N LEU A 260 -28.95 -4.95 8.70
CA LEU A 260 -29.04 -5.31 7.28
C LEU A 260 -30.40 -4.92 6.67
N PHE A 261 -31.48 -5.17 7.41
CA PHE A 261 -32.83 -4.76 7.02
C PHE A 261 -32.96 -3.24 6.90
N GLU A 262 -32.49 -2.50 7.92
CA GLU A 262 -32.54 -1.03 7.92
C GLU A 262 -31.80 -0.44 6.72
N TRP A 263 -30.60 -0.95 6.43
CA TRP A 263 -29.83 -0.49 5.28
C TRP A 263 -30.50 -0.87 3.95
N SER A 264 -31.01 -2.09 3.84
CA SER A 264 -31.75 -2.53 2.65
C SER A 264 -32.99 -1.68 2.39
N ARG A 265 -33.73 -1.34 3.45
CA ARG A 265 -34.89 -0.47 3.38
C ARG A 265 -34.52 0.97 3.01
N ALA A 266 -33.47 1.52 3.62
CA ALA A 266 -33.02 2.89 3.35
C ALA A 266 -32.61 3.10 1.88
N TRP A 267 -32.17 2.07 1.20
CA TRP A 267 -31.77 2.11 -0.20
C TRP A 267 -32.80 1.55 -1.16
N GLY A 268 -34.00 1.13 -0.65
CA GLY A 268 -35.09 0.60 -1.47
C GLY A 268 -34.82 -0.80 -2.03
N PHE A 269 -33.97 -1.58 -1.39
CA PHE A 269 -33.66 -2.96 -1.80
C PHE A 269 -34.66 -3.98 -1.27
N THR A 270 -35.54 -3.59 -0.39
CA THR A 270 -36.61 -4.41 0.12
C THR A 270 -37.89 -3.57 0.27
N THR A 271 -39.02 -4.21 0.01
CA THR A 271 -40.38 -3.66 0.26
C THR A 271 -41.01 -4.21 1.55
N SER A 272 -40.28 -5.13 2.23
CA SER A 272 -40.78 -5.74 3.47
C SER A 272 -40.94 -4.68 4.56
N LEU A 273 -42.02 -4.81 5.34
CA LEU A 273 -42.34 -3.90 6.45
C LEU A 273 -41.70 -4.36 7.77
N THR A 274 -41.33 -5.62 7.89
CA THR A 274 -40.79 -6.23 9.09
C THR A 274 -39.49 -6.99 8.80
N VAL A 275 -38.65 -7.15 9.82
CA VAL A 275 -37.41 -7.94 9.72
C VAL A 275 -37.75 -9.40 9.38
N GLY A 276 -38.76 -10.00 9.99
CA GLY A 276 -39.18 -11.38 9.72
C GLY A 276 -39.54 -11.60 8.25
N GLY A 277 -40.44 -10.78 7.68
CA GLY A 277 -40.80 -10.86 6.28
C GLY A 277 -39.63 -10.58 5.31
N PHE A 278 -38.66 -9.74 5.72
CA PHE A 278 -37.43 -9.54 4.97
C PHE A 278 -36.56 -10.80 4.93
N LEU A 279 -36.32 -11.44 6.09
CA LEU A 279 -35.54 -12.67 6.15
C LEU A 279 -36.19 -13.83 5.39
N GLU A 280 -37.53 -13.98 5.45
CA GLU A 280 -38.26 -14.95 4.66
C GLU A 280 -38.09 -14.71 3.16
N SER A 281 -38.11 -13.44 2.71
CA SER A 281 -37.92 -13.10 1.29
C SER A 281 -36.52 -13.52 0.79
N LEU A 282 -35.48 -13.43 1.63
CA LEU A 282 -34.14 -13.85 1.28
C LEU A 282 -34.00 -15.37 1.17
N SER A 283 -34.65 -16.14 2.07
CA SER A 283 -34.58 -17.59 2.04
C SER A 283 -35.38 -18.21 0.84
N HIS A 284 -36.43 -17.56 0.35
CA HIS A 284 -37.22 -18.05 -0.79
C HIS A 284 -36.59 -17.73 -2.16
N SER A 285 -35.81 -16.67 -2.27
CA SER A 285 -35.10 -16.30 -3.52
C SER A 285 -33.98 -17.26 -3.91
N THR A 286 -33.60 -18.18 -3.01
CA THR A 286 -32.48 -19.13 -3.20
C THR A 286 -32.95 -20.48 -3.76
N MET A 287 -34.28 -20.73 -3.87
CA MET A 287 -34.87 -21.99 -4.37
C MET A 287 -35.28 -21.93 -5.85
N MET A 288 -35.02 -20.84 -6.55
CA MET A 288 -35.24 -20.73 -8.00
C MET A 288 -33.88 -20.67 -8.72
#